data_3013617c3fc3cc781e815c7504b60894
#
_entry.id   3013617c3fc3cc781e815c7504b60894
#
_cell.length_a   1.000
_cell.length_b   1.000
_cell.length_c   1.000
_cell.angle_alpha   90.00
_cell.angle_beta   90.00
_cell.angle_gamma   90.00
#
_symmetry.space_group_name_H-M   'P 1'
#
loop_
_entity.id
_entity.type
_entity.pdbx_description
1 polymer ?
#
loop_
_entity_poly.entity_id
_entity_poly.type
_entity_poly.pdbx_seq_one_letter_code
_entity_poly.pdbx_strand_id
1 'polypeptide(L)'
;MPDPRQLMRDLQVFRDPQPGRSLWELGITLIPFLGLFATIIVAADAGYLFALALTPLAGLFLLRLFIIQHDCGHGSFLRNRASNDWFGRMLGVFTLTPYDCWSLSHARHHAMTGNLDKRGFGDVDTLTVREYCERSRTQRLGYRLYRHPLTLLGFGPAYLFLLRHRLPVGLMKEGWKFWISALGTNLATLAILAVPVWLVGFGVTLAVFLPTLLFAASMGVWLFYIQHQFPQAYWESKSDWSFAQAALMGSTHLDLPPVLRWFTGNIGIHHVHHLSSTIPFHRLPEVLKAHPALRDLNRYTAWESLSAFRLALWDEEQQRMVTFAEAKKMTG
;
A
#
# COMPACT_ATOMS: atom_id res chain seq x y z
N MET A 1 5.72 -26.41 7.07
CA MET A 1 6.41 -25.13 6.83
C MET A 1 7.80 -25.16 7.46
N PRO A 2 8.80 -24.47 6.91
CA PRO A 2 10.07 -24.31 7.61
C PRO A 2 9.85 -23.62 8.96
N ASP A 3 10.71 -23.92 9.95
CA ASP A 3 10.68 -23.22 11.24
C ASP A 3 10.81 -21.70 11.00
N PRO A 4 9.86 -20.88 11.46
CA PRO A 4 9.90 -19.43 11.22
C PRO A 4 11.16 -18.76 11.77
N ARG A 5 11.73 -19.27 12.87
CA ARG A 5 12.97 -18.76 13.45
C ARG A 5 14.19 -19.05 12.56
N GLN A 6 14.23 -20.26 11.98
CA GLN A 6 15.27 -20.61 11.02
C GLN A 6 15.11 -19.77 9.75
N LEU A 7 13.89 -19.67 9.21
CA LEU A 7 13.61 -18.86 8.03
C LEU A 7 14.05 -17.39 8.23
N MET A 8 13.73 -16.77 9.37
CA MET A 8 14.17 -15.39 9.66
C MET A 8 15.71 -15.25 9.70
N ARG A 9 16.44 -16.28 10.12
CA ARG A 9 17.94 -16.29 10.05
C ARG A 9 18.40 -16.38 8.60
N ASP A 10 17.82 -17.28 7.83
CA ASP A 10 18.18 -17.49 6.42
C ASP A 10 17.92 -16.24 5.56
N LEU A 11 16.89 -15.48 5.91
CA LEU A 11 16.54 -14.24 5.22
C LEU A 11 17.51 -13.06 5.47
N GLN A 12 18.38 -13.15 6.47
CA GLN A 12 19.31 -12.04 6.80
C GLN A 12 20.25 -11.69 5.63
N VAL A 13 20.66 -12.66 4.83
CA VAL A 13 21.56 -12.45 3.68
C VAL A 13 20.96 -11.56 2.58
N PHE A 14 19.63 -11.41 2.56
CA PHE A 14 18.93 -10.57 1.59
C PHE A 14 18.67 -9.13 2.07
N ARG A 15 18.98 -8.82 3.34
CA ARG A 15 18.68 -7.51 3.96
C ARG A 15 19.68 -6.41 3.61
N ASP A 16 20.87 -6.76 3.10
CA ASP A 16 21.90 -5.75 2.81
C ASP A 16 21.45 -4.83 1.67
N PRO A 17 21.29 -3.50 1.92
CA PRO A 17 20.92 -2.55 0.90
C PRO A 17 21.97 -2.46 -0.19
N GLN A 18 21.54 -2.39 -1.42
CA GLN A 18 22.36 -2.25 -2.62
C GLN A 18 22.23 -0.84 -3.21
N PRO A 19 22.92 0.21 -2.70
CA PRO A 19 22.66 1.60 -3.07
C PRO A 19 22.73 1.88 -4.56
N GLY A 20 23.67 1.27 -5.29
CA GLY A 20 23.79 1.41 -6.74
C GLY A 20 22.53 0.88 -7.46
N ARG A 21 22.03 -0.29 -7.05
CA ARG A 21 20.80 -0.86 -7.60
C ARG A 21 19.58 -0.01 -7.20
N SER A 22 19.50 0.41 -5.95
CA SER A 22 18.40 1.25 -5.45
C SER A 22 18.31 2.58 -6.22
N LEU A 23 19.43 3.27 -6.43
CA LEU A 23 19.46 4.52 -7.21
C LEU A 23 19.13 4.29 -8.69
N TRP A 24 19.55 3.15 -9.27
CA TRP A 24 19.13 2.76 -10.61
C TRP A 24 17.61 2.58 -10.70
N GLU A 25 17.01 1.84 -9.73
CA GLU A 25 15.55 1.64 -9.67
C GLU A 25 14.80 2.97 -9.52
N LEU A 26 15.34 3.91 -8.75
CA LEU A 26 14.79 5.26 -8.65
C LEU A 26 14.88 5.99 -9.99
N GLY A 27 16.05 5.96 -10.65
CA GLY A 27 16.27 6.64 -11.94
C GLY A 27 15.33 6.16 -13.04
N ILE A 28 15.22 4.83 -13.25
CA ILE A 28 14.33 4.24 -14.26
C ILE A 28 12.84 4.36 -13.92
N THR A 29 12.51 4.87 -12.73
CA THR A 29 11.13 5.16 -12.32
C THR A 29 10.82 6.64 -12.38
N LEU A 30 11.64 7.49 -11.77
CA LEU A 30 11.39 8.92 -11.63
C LEU A 30 11.55 9.65 -12.97
N ILE A 31 12.59 9.33 -13.75
CA ILE A 31 12.83 10.01 -15.05
C ILE A 31 11.69 9.73 -16.05
N PRO A 32 11.27 8.47 -16.28
CA PRO A 32 10.10 8.21 -17.12
C PRO A 32 8.80 8.80 -16.57
N PHE A 33 8.60 8.79 -15.25
CA PHE A 33 7.44 9.44 -14.64
C PHE A 33 7.36 10.92 -15.00
N LEU A 34 8.45 11.67 -14.75
CA LEU A 34 8.49 13.11 -15.03
C LEU A 34 8.37 13.41 -16.52
N GLY A 35 9.07 12.64 -17.37
CA GLY A 35 9.00 12.78 -18.83
C GLY A 35 7.61 12.51 -19.38
N LEU A 36 6.96 11.42 -18.93
CA LEU A 36 5.61 11.07 -19.34
C LEU A 36 4.60 12.12 -18.85
N PHE A 37 4.68 12.53 -17.59
CA PHE A 37 3.79 13.53 -17.01
C PHE A 37 3.89 14.88 -17.75
N ALA A 38 5.11 15.33 -18.03
CA ALA A 38 5.35 16.55 -18.83
C ALA A 38 4.82 16.42 -20.27
N THR A 39 5.04 15.26 -20.91
CA THR A 39 4.54 15.00 -22.26
C THR A 39 3.02 15.05 -22.32
N ILE A 40 2.32 14.44 -21.34
CA ILE A 40 0.85 14.48 -21.29
C ILE A 40 0.36 15.91 -21.10
N ILE A 41 1.00 16.69 -20.21
CA ILE A 41 0.65 18.10 -19.99
C ILE A 41 0.79 18.92 -21.28
N VAL A 42 1.94 18.86 -21.93
CA VAL A 42 2.22 19.61 -23.17
C VAL A 42 1.26 19.20 -24.29
N ALA A 43 1.01 17.91 -24.45
CA ALA A 43 0.09 17.42 -25.46
C ALA A 43 -1.36 17.87 -25.18
N ALA A 44 -1.81 17.80 -23.92
CA ALA A 44 -3.15 18.23 -23.55
C ALA A 44 -3.34 19.75 -23.72
N ASP A 45 -2.33 20.55 -23.38
CA ASP A 45 -2.31 22.00 -23.60
C ASP A 45 -2.38 22.37 -25.08
N ALA A 46 -1.69 21.59 -25.93
CA ALA A 46 -1.75 21.73 -27.40
C ALA A 46 -3.07 21.22 -28.02
N GLY A 47 -4.05 20.76 -27.21
CA GLY A 47 -5.35 20.28 -27.66
C GLY A 47 -5.41 18.78 -27.98
N TYR A 48 -4.33 18.03 -27.81
CA TYR A 48 -4.29 16.56 -28.02
C TYR A 48 -4.84 15.82 -26.80
N LEU A 49 -6.15 15.93 -26.53
CA LEU A 49 -6.81 15.35 -25.34
C LEU A 49 -6.69 13.82 -25.23
N PHE A 50 -6.47 13.10 -26.33
CA PHE A 50 -6.22 11.67 -26.30
C PHE A 50 -4.97 11.30 -25.46
N ALA A 51 -4.03 12.23 -25.25
CA ALA A 51 -2.87 12.04 -24.39
C ALA A 51 -3.27 11.74 -22.92
N LEU A 52 -4.45 12.18 -22.47
CA LEU A 52 -4.97 11.88 -21.15
C LEU A 52 -5.16 10.34 -20.94
N ALA A 53 -5.32 9.55 -22.00
CA ALA A 53 -5.34 8.10 -21.92
C ALA A 53 -4.02 7.48 -21.38
N LEU A 54 -2.93 8.26 -21.34
CA LEU A 54 -1.64 7.84 -20.76
C LEU A 54 -1.55 8.10 -19.25
N THR A 55 -2.52 8.78 -18.64
CA THR A 55 -2.51 9.05 -17.18
C THR A 55 -2.49 7.77 -16.33
N PRO A 56 -3.12 6.62 -16.70
CA PRO A 56 -2.95 5.38 -15.96
C PRO A 56 -1.50 4.86 -15.98
N LEU A 57 -0.79 5.00 -17.11
CA LEU A 57 0.62 4.62 -17.19
C LEU A 57 1.49 5.52 -16.28
N ALA A 58 1.26 6.83 -16.27
CA ALA A 58 1.91 7.74 -15.32
C ALA A 58 1.56 7.35 -13.87
N GLY A 59 0.33 6.93 -13.62
CA GLY A 59 -0.12 6.41 -12.31
C GLY A 59 0.63 5.14 -11.88
N LEU A 60 0.95 4.23 -12.80
CA LEU A 60 1.78 3.05 -12.49
C LEU A 60 3.21 3.45 -12.08
N PHE A 61 3.82 4.43 -12.76
CA PHE A 61 5.11 4.97 -12.33
C PHE A 61 5.02 5.65 -10.96
N LEU A 62 3.95 6.40 -10.70
CA LEU A 62 3.70 7.04 -9.41
C LEU A 62 3.53 6.00 -8.29
N LEU A 63 2.80 4.91 -8.54
CA LEU A 63 2.71 3.77 -7.64
C LEU A 63 4.09 3.19 -7.33
N ARG A 64 4.94 3.01 -8.36
CA ARG A 64 6.28 2.47 -8.16
C ARG A 64 7.17 3.44 -7.35
N LEU A 65 7.03 4.75 -7.50
CA LEU A 65 7.68 5.74 -6.64
C LEU A 65 7.23 5.58 -5.17
N PHE A 66 5.95 5.28 -4.94
CA PHE A 66 5.45 4.96 -3.60
C PHE A 66 6.08 3.68 -3.04
N ILE A 67 6.32 2.64 -3.85
CA ILE A 67 7.03 1.43 -3.37
C ILE A 67 8.49 1.74 -3.00
N ILE A 68 9.16 2.63 -3.73
CA ILE A 68 10.50 3.10 -3.36
C ILE A 68 10.46 3.90 -2.05
N GLN A 69 9.46 4.77 -1.87
CA GLN A 69 9.22 5.48 -0.61
C GLN A 69 8.95 4.51 0.55
N HIS A 70 8.23 3.44 0.29
CA HIS A 70 7.93 2.38 1.25
C HIS A 70 9.20 1.68 1.74
N ASP A 71 10.12 1.33 0.85
CA ASP A 71 11.43 0.77 1.22
C ASP A 71 12.28 1.77 2.03
N CYS A 72 12.20 3.07 1.70
CA CYS A 72 12.79 4.11 2.53
C CYS A 72 12.21 4.08 3.96
N GLY A 73 10.91 3.85 4.11
CA GLY A 73 10.23 3.71 5.41
C GLY A 73 10.79 2.58 6.26
N HIS A 74 11.09 1.45 5.63
CA HIS A 74 11.72 0.29 6.28
C HIS A 74 13.24 0.43 6.47
N GLY A 75 13.87 1.44 5.88
CA GLY A 75 15.33 1.62 5.92
C GLY A 75 16.08 0.62 5.04
N SER A 76 15.41 0.02 4.06
CA SER A 76 15.97 -1.00 3.15
C SER A 76 16.51 -0.43 1.85
N PHE A 77 16.14 0.80 1.47
CA PHE A 77 16.53 1.42 0.20
C PHE A 77 18.01 1.82 0.17
N LEU A 78 18.51 2.48 1.24
CA LEU A 78 19.92 2.89 1.40
C LEU A 78 20.45 2.44 2.75
N ARG A 79 21.81 2.39 2.90
CA ARG A 79 22.45 1.96 4.15
C ARG A 79 22.22 2.92 5.31
N ASN A 80 22.15 4.22 5.04
CA ASN A 80 21.99 5.25 6.06
C ASN A 80 20.53 5.58 6.31
N ARG A 81 20.08 5.55 7.57
CA ARG A 81 18.70 5.86 7.95
C ARG A 81 18.29 7.28 7.57
N ALA A 82 19.14 8.27 7.82
CA ALA A 82 18.85 9.65 7.48
C ALA A 82 18.66 9.85 5.98
N SER A 83 19.48 9.17 5.15
CA SER A 83 19.32 9.18 3.69
C SER A 83 17.98 8.56 3.27
N ASN A 84 17.59 7.42 3.84
CA ASN A 84 16.27 6.83 3.60
C ASN A 84 15.15 7.82 3.94
N ASP A 85 15.22 8.47 5.11
CA ASP A 85 14.20 9.41 5.55
C ASP A 85 14.08 10.63 4.62
N TRP A 86 15.22 11.15 4.11
CA TRP A 86 15.20 12.27 3.16
C TRP A 86 14.65 11.87 1.79
N PHE A 87 15.10 10.75 1.23
CA PHE A 87 14.53 10.24 -0.02
C PHE A 87 13.04 9.93 0.13
N GLY A 88 12.64 9.33 1.25
CA GLY A 88 11.23 9.07 1.54
C GLY A 88 10.38 10.34 1.61
N ARG A 89 10.88 11.43 2.23
CA ARG A 89 10.18 12.74 2.27
C ARG A 89 10.09 13.36 0.88
N MET A 90 11.17 13.30 0.10
CA MET A 90 11.19 13.79 -1.28
C MET A 90 10.14 13.07 -2.15
N LEU A 91 10.10 11.73 -2.08
CA LEU A 91 9.13 10.92 -2.81
C LEU A 91 7.70 11.16 -2.32
N GLY A 92 7.54 11.41 -1.01
CA GLY A 92 6.25 11.73 -0.39
C GLY A 92 5.57 12.96 -0.97
N VAL A 93 6.34 13.90 -1.53
CA VAL A 93 5.79 15.09 -2.22
C VAL A 93 5.07 14.67 -3.51
N PHE A 94 5.66 13.78 -4.32
CA PHE A 94 5.05 13.27 -5.55
C PHE A 94 3.86 12.36 -5.27
N THR A 95 3.98 11.50 -4.27
CA THR A 95 2.94 10.52 -3.90
C THR A 95 1.84 11.10 -3.00
N LEU A 96 1.90 12.38 -2.65
CA LEU A 96 0.99 13.05 -1.69
C LEU A 96 0.91 12.35 -0.33
N THR A 97 1.99 11.69 0.07
CA THR A 97 2.05 10.89 1.30
C THR A 97 3.08 11.48 2.26
N PRO A 98 2.66 12.18 3.34
CA PRO A 98 3.57 12.70 4.37
C PRO A 98 4.39 11.56 4.98
N TYR A 99 5.66 11.49 4.64
CA TYR A 99 6.52 10.34 4.90
C TYR A 99 6.59 9.94 6.38
N ASP A 100 6.83 10.90 7.30
CA ASP A 100 6.99 10.55 8.71
C ASP A 100 5.68 10.05 9.34
N CYS A 101 4.52 10.59 8.90
CA CYS A 101 3.20 10.13 9.33
C CYS A 101 2.93 8.71 8.82
N TRP A 102 3.17 8.50 7.53
CA TRP A 102 2.94 7.21 6.89
C TRP A 102 3.88 6.14 7.42
N SER A 103 5.18 6.42 7.54
CA SER A 103 6.20 5.47 8.00
C SER A 103 5.90 4.95 9.42
N LEU A 104 5.44 5.82 10.35
CA LEU A 104 5.04 5.37 11.68
C LEU A 104 3.78 4.51 11.63
N SER A 105 2.75 4.93 10.87
CA SER A 105 1.52 4.16 10.73
C SER A 105 1.79 2.78 10.13
N HIS A 106 2.66 2.72 9.11
CA HIS A 106 3.04 1.49 8.44
C HIS A 106 3.90 0.56 9.32
N ALA A 107 4.81 1.13 10.13
CA ALA A 107 5.56 0.34 11.11
C ALA A 107 4.63 -0.28 12.18
N ARG A 108 3.60 0.45 12.62
CA ARG A 108 2.55 -0.08 13.52
C ARG A 108 1.74 -1.19 12.85
N HIS A 109 1.40 -1.02 11.57
CA HIS A 109 0.75 -2.06 10.77
C HIS A 109 1.58 -3.36 10.77
N HIS A 110 2.87 -3.31 10.41
CA HIS A 110 3.75 -4.49 10.43
C HIS A 110 3.85 -5.16 11.80
N ALA A 111 3.87 -4.36 12.86
CA ALA A 111 3.99 -4.86 14.23
C ALA A 111 2.70 -5.51 14.76
N MET A 112 1.54 -5.28 14.13
CA MET A 112 0.22 -5.63 14.70
C MET A 112 -0.70 -6.36 13.71
N THR A 113 -0.27 -6.59 12.47
CA THR A 113 -1.05 -7.30 11.45
C THR A 113 -1.58 -8.63 11.99
N GLY A 114 -2.85 -8.93 11.73
CA GLY A 114 -3.49 -10.16 12.17
C GLY A 114 -3.83 -10.24 13.67
N ASN A 115 -3.68 -9.13 14.43
CA ASN A 115 -4.03 -9.06 15.84
C ASN A 115 -5.41 -8.42 16.01
N LEU A 116 -6.42 -9.20 16.42
CA LEU A 116 -7.81 -8.74 16.59
C LEU A 116 -7.96 -7.63 17.63
N ASP A 117 -7.12 -7.61 18.67
CA ASP A 117 -7.23 -6.65 19.76
C ASP A 117 -6.51 -5.31 19.45
N LYS A 118 -5.72 -5.27 18.36
CA LYS A 118 -4.89 -4.11 17.99
C LYS A 118 -5.16 -3.61 16.57
N ARG A 119 -6.33 -3.88 16.03
CA ARG A 119 -6.79 -3.40 14.71
C ARG A 119 -6.87 -1.88 14.63
N GLY A 120 -6.90 -1.34 13.42
CA GLY A 120 -7.19 0.09 13.15
C GLY A 120 -5.97 1.00 12.98
N PHE A 121 -4.75 0.44 12.95
CA PHE A 121 -3.54 1.21 12.64
C PHE A 121 -3.03 0.89 11.23
N GLY A 122 -3.49 1.66 10.25
CA GLY A 122 -3.05 1.49 8.86
C GLY A 122 -3.66 0.28 8.14
N ASP A 123 -4.61 -0.39 8.77
CA ASP A 123 -5.32 -1.55 8.23
C ASP A 123 -6.67 -1.18 7.63
N VAL A 124 -7.22 -2.08 6.82
CA VAL A 124 -8.63 -2.06 6.49
C VAL A 124 -9.39 -2.63 7.68
N ASP A 125 -10.26 -1.83 8.29
CA ASP A 125 -11.05 -2.26 9.46
C ASP A 125 -11.81 -3.53 9.16
N THR A 126 -11.48 -4.61 9.88
CA THR A 126 -12.10 -5.92 9.74
C THR A 126 -12.84 -6.27 11.02
N LEU A 127 -14.16 -6.40 10.92
CA LEU A 127 -14.99 -6.85 12.03
C LEU A 127 -15.10 -8.37 12.03
N THR A 128 -15.26 -8.95 13.22
CA THR A 128 -15.70 -10.35 13.33
C THR A 128 -17.20 -10.44 12.98
N VAL A 129 -17.68 -11.65 12.68
CA VAL A 129 -19.11 -11.90 12.44
C VAL A 129 -19.91 -11.48 13.65
N ARG A 130 -19.48 -11.82 14.87
CA ARG A 130 -20.12 -11.46 16.13
C ARG A 130 -20.20 -9.94 16.29
N GLU A 131 -19.08 -9.23 16.18
CA GLU A 131 -19.03 -7.77 16.30
C GLU A 131 -19.97 -7.08 15.28
N TYR A 132 -20.04 -7.59 14.07
CA TYR A 132 -20.93 -7.06 13.04
C TYR A 132 -22.42 -7.27 13.41
N CYS A 133 -22.76 -8.44 13.96
CA CYS A 133 -24.14 -8.75 14.36
C CYS A 133 -24.61 -7.94 15.56
N GLU A 134 -23.73 -7.59 16.48
CA GLU A 134 -24.01 -6.73 17.63
C GLU A 134 -24.23 -5.26 17.25
N ARG A 135 -23.82 -4.84 16.07
CA ARG A 135 -24.02 -3.45 15.60
C ARG A 135 -25.46 -3.16 15.22
N SER A 136 -25.87 -1.89 15.40
CA SER A 136 -27.16 -1.38 14.92
C SER A 136 -27.28 -1.50 13.39
N ARG A 137 -28.51 -1.42 12.87
CA ARG A 137 -28.76 -1.47 11.41
C ARG A 137 -28.01 -0.36 10.64
N THR A 138 -27.94 0.83 11.21
CA THR A 138 -27.22 1.97 10.60
C THR A 138 -25.72 1.76 10.59
N GLN A 139 -25.15 1.25 11.68
CA GLN A 139 -23.73 0.92 11.75
C GLN A 139 -23.36 -0.22 10.79
N ARG A 140 -24.22 -1.25 10.65
CA ARG A 140 -24.02 -2.31 9.66
C ARG A 140 -24.09 -1.79 8.23
N LEU A 141 -25.01 -0.87 7.93
CA LEU A 141 -25.05 -0.23 6.62
C LEU A 141 -23.78 0.59 6.37
N GLY A 142 -23.33 1.39 7.33
CA GLY A 142 -22.08 2.14 7.23
C GLY A 142 -20.88 1.25 6.95
N TYR A 143 -20.78 0.10 7.66
CA TYR A 143 -19.70 -0.87 7.42
C TYR A 143 -19.80 -1.52 6.03
N ARG A 144 -21.01 -1.84 5.54
CA ARG A 144 -21.18 -2.36 4.15
C ARG A 144 -20.76 -1.34 3.10
N LEU A 145 -21.12 -0.07 3.28
CA LEU A 145 -20.67 1.01 2.39
C LEU A 145 -19.16 1.18 2.43
N TYR A 146 -18.56 1.13 3.61
CA TYR A 146 -17.10 1.18 3.77
C TYR A 146 -16.40 0.03 3.01
N ARG A 147 -16.94 -1.21 3.10
CA ARG A 147 -16.37 -2.41 2.44
C ARG A 147 -16.77 -2.54 0.97
N HIS A 148 -17.58 -1.63 0.42
CA HIS A 148 -18.00 -1.70 -0.96
C HIS A 148 -16.83 -1.41 -1.91
N PRO A 149 -16.64 -2.18 -3.02
CA PRO A 149 -15.51 -1.99 -3.94
C PRO A 149 -15.36 -0.55 -4.47
N LEU A 150 -16.46 0.16 -4.76
CA LEU A 150 -16.40 1.55 -5.18
C LEU A 150 -15.83 2.48 -4.08
N THR A 151 -16.13 2.19 -2.82
CA THR A 151 -15.53 2.93 -1.71
C THR A 151 -14.06 2.58 -1.57
N LEU A 152 -13.72 1.29 -1.59
CA LEU A 152 -12.34 0.83 -1.40
C LEU A 152 -11.42 1.28 -2.53
N LEU A 153 -11.87 1.27 -3.78
CA LEU A 153 -11.03 1.57 -4.95
C LEU A 153 -11.24 2.96 -5.54
N GLY A 154 -12.29 3.66 -5.16
CA GLY A 154 -12.62 4.99 -5.67
C GLY A 154 -12.60 6.08 -4.60
N PHE A 155 -13.66 6.14 -3.80
CA PHE A 155 -13.84 7.22 -2.80
C PHE A 155 -12.82 7.15 -1.67
N GLY A 156 -12.45 5.96 -1.20
CA GLY A 156 -11.48 5.76 -0.12
C GLY A 156 -10.09 6.29 -0.47
N PRO A 157 -9.49 5.87 -1.61
CA PRO A 157 -8.22 6.43 -2.07
C PRO A 157 -8.28 7.94 -2.29
N ALA A 158 -9.34 8.46 -2.90
CA ALA A 158 -9.52 9.91 -3.08
C ALA A 158 -9.54 10.64 -1.73
N TYR A 159 -10.35 10.19 -0.78
CA TYR A 159 -10.38 10.74 0.58
C TYR A 159 -9.01 10.65 1.27
N LEU A 160 -8.35 9.51 1.20
CA LEU A 160 -7.08 9.27 1.86
C LEU A 160 -6.00 10.24 1.35
N PHE A 161 -5.79 10.30 0.04
CA PHE A 161 -4.70 11.06 -0.56
C PHE A 161 -5.01 12.55 -0.74
N LEU A 162 -6.27 12.94 -0.99
CA LEU A 162 -6.61 14.35 -1.18
C LEU A 162 -6.97 15.08 0.13
N LEU A 163 -7.47 14.35 1.14
CA LEU A 163 -7.97 14.97 2.37
C LEU A 163 -7.23 14.48 3.62
N ARG A 164 -7.28 13.20 3.94
CA ARG A 164 -6.76 12.67 5.21
C ARG A 164 -5.25 12.92 5.39
N HIS A 165 -4.46 12.74 4.34
CA HIS A 165 -3.01 12.97 4.38
C HIS A 165 -2.63 14.46 4.46
N ARG A 166 -3.59 15.39 4.35
CA ARG A 166 -3.29 16.83 4.48
C ARG A 166 -3.00 17.26 5.91
N LEU A 167 -3.39 16.44 6.87
CA LEU A 167 -3.13 16.64 8.31
C LEU A 167 -2.58 15.34 8.91
N PRO A 168 -1.85 15.41 10.04
CA PRO A 168 -1.34 14.20 10.71
C PRO A 168 -2.44 13.50 11.52
N VAL A 169 -3.52 13.09 10.84
CA VAL A 169 -4.69 12.46 11.47
C VAL A 169 -4.28 11.17 12.19
N GLY A 170 -4.66 11.07 13.46
CA GLY A 170 -4.24 9.98 14.35
C GLY A 170 -2.89 10.20 15.04
N LEU A 171 -2.10 11.21 14.61
CA LEU A 171 -0.78 11.54 15.16
C LEU A 171 -0.66 12.99 15.63
N MET A 172 -1.78 13.72 15.70
CA MET A 172 -1.78 15.15 16.04
C MET A 172 -1.19 15.46 17.41
N LYS A 173 -1.22 14.49 18.33
CA LYS A 173 -0.69 14.60 19.70
C LYS A 173 0.69 13.95 19.87
N GLU A 174 1.23 13.32 18.85
CA GLU A 174 2.49 12.55 18.88
C GLU A 174 3.74 13.45 18.65
N GLY A 175 3.56 14.76 18.46
CA GLY A 175 4.63 15.75 18.36
C GLY A 175 4.71 16.51 17.04
N TRP A 176 5.52 17.57 17.05
CA TRP A 176 5.66 18.51 15.91
C TRP A 176 6.22 17.88 14.63
N LYS A 177 7.01 16.82 14.74
CA LYS A 177 7.56 16.10 13.58
C LYS A 177 6.47 15.74 12.56
N PHE A 178 5.32 15.28 13.02
CA PHE A 178 4.22 14.83 12.15
C PHE A 178 3.50 16.02 11.50
N TRP A 179 3.37 17.13 12.21
CA TRP A 179 2.84 18.38 11.64
C TRP A 179 3.76 18.93 10.57
N ILE A 180 5.07 18.97 10.82
CA ILE A 180 6.07 19.40 9.83
C ILE A 180 6.03 18.48 8.62
N SER A 181 5.93 17.16 8.79
CA SER A 181 5.82 16.20 7.69
C SER A 181 4.57 16.46 6.86
N ALA A 182 3.39 16.61 7.47
CA ALA A 182 2.14 16.82 6.74
C ALA A 182 2.11 18.17 6.03
N LEU A 183 2.36 19.26 6.75
CA LEU A 183 2.29 20.61 6.19
C LEU A 183 3.44 20.90 5.21
N GLY A 184 4.65 20.40 5.49
CA GLY A 184 5.79 20.51 4.59
C GLY A 184 5.55 19.76 3.26
N THR A 185 4.99 18.54 3.33
CA THR A 185 4.58 17.81 2.12
C THR A 185 3.53 18.58 1.33
N ASN A 186 2.52 19.15 2.00
CA ASN A 186 1.48 19.96 1.34
C ASN A 186 2.09 21.18 0.61
N LEU A 187 2.94 21.92 1.32
CA LEU A 187 3.57 23.12 0.77
C LEU A 187 4.45 22.76 -0.43
N ALA A 188 5.28 21.72 -0.31
CA ALA A 188 6.15 21.27 -1.39
C ALA A 188 5.35 20.77 -2.61
N THR A 189 4.25 20.02 -2.37
CA THR A 189 3.35 19.59 -3.46
C THR A 189 2.71 20.78 -4.16
N LEU A 190 2.21 21.76 -3.41
CA LEU A 190 1.65 22.99 -4.01
C LEU A 190 2.70 23.75 -4.81
N ALA A 191 3.93 23.87 -4.32
CA ALA A 191 5.01 24.55 -5.04
C ALA A 191 5.36 23.83 -6.36
N ILE A 192 5.43 22.48 -6.35
CA ILE A 192 5.69 21.72 -7.59
C ILE A 192 4.52 21.85 -8.58
N LEU A 193 3.28 21.78 -8.10
CA LEU A 193 2.09 21.90 -8.97
C LEU A 193 1.87 23.34 -9.46
N ALA A 194 2.36 24.35 -8.75
CA ALA A 194 2.28 25.74 -9.21
C ALA A 194 3.03 25.96 -10.53
N VAL A 195 4.08 25.19 -10.82
CA VAL A 195 4.85 25.31 -12.07
C VAL A 195 3.98 24.99 -13.29
N PRO A 196 3.38 23.79 -13.44
CA PRO A 196 2.51 23.51 -14.57
C PRO A 196 1.25 24.37 -14.57
N VAL A 197 0.69 24.74 -13.41
CA VAL A 197 -0.46 25.67 -13.34
C VAL A 197 -0.09 27.03 -13.95
N TRP A 198 1.10 27.54 -13.68
CA TRP A 198 1.60 28.79 -14.26
C TRP A 198 1.85 28.68 -15.77
N LEU A 199 2.36 27.53 -16.25
CA LEU A 199 2.74 27.31 -17.65
C LEU A 199 1.52 27.06 -18.56
N VAL A 200 0.60 26.21 -18.14
CA VAL A 200 -0.51 25.68 -19.00
C VAL A 200 -1.90 25.88 -18.37
N GLY A 201 -1.98 26.50 -17.20
CA GLY A 201 -3.23 26.76 -16.50
C GLY A 201 -3.70 25.62 -15.60
N PHE A 202 -4.62 25.97 -14.68
CA PHE A 202 -5.14 25.06 -13.66
C PHE A 202 -5.91 23.87 -14.25
N GLY A 203 -6.74 24.12 -15.30
CA GLY A 203 -7.60 23.09 -15.89
C GLY A 203 -6.81 21.93 -16.51
N VAL A 204 -5.80 22.24 -17.33
CA VAL A 204 -4.93 21.22 -17.96
C VAL A 204 -4.13 20.46 -16.91
N THR A 205 -3.52 21.20 -15.96
CA THR A 205 -2.76 20.57 -14.86
C THR A 205 -3.63 19.59 -14.06
N LEU A 206 -4.83 19.99 -13.68
CA LEU A 206 -5.75 19.14 -12.91
C LEU A 206 -6.22 17.93 -13.72
N ALA A 207 -6.50 18.10 -15.02
CA ALA A 207 -6.93 17.02 -15.92
C ALA A 207 -5.86 15.94 -16.09
N VAL A 208 -4.58 16.25 -15.92
CA VAL A 208 -3.49 15.26 -15.95
C VAL A 208 -3.18 14.73 -14.54
N PHE A 209 -3.04 15.63 -13.57
CA PHE A 209 -2.63 15.28 -12.21
C PHE A 209 -3.64 14.37 -11.50
N LEU A 210 -4.92 14.74 -11.54
CA LEU A 210 -5.95 14.04 -10.74
C LEU A 210 -6.17 12.60 -11.19
N PRO A 211 -6.36 12.27 -12.49
CA PRO A 211 -6.47 10.87 -12.92
C PRO A 211 -5.20 10.06 -12.65
N THR A 212 -4.02 10.65 -12.83
CA THR A 212 -2.73 10.00 -12.50
C THR A 212 -2.66 9.60 -11.03
N LEU A 213 -2.97 10.55 -10.13
CA LEU A 213 -2.97 10.32 -8.69
C LEU A 213 -4.02 9.29 -8.28
N LEU A 214 -5.26 9.45 -8.72
CA LEU A 214 -6.36 8.56 -8.33
C LEU A 214 -6.15 7.14 -8.82
N PHE A 215 -5.60 6.97 -10.03
CA PHE A 215 -5.25 5.64 -10.53
C PHE A 215 -4.16 4.99 -9.66
N ALA A 216 -3.07 5.71 -9.37
CA ALA A 216 -2.01 5.21 -8.50
C ALA A 216 -2.53 4.85 -7.11
N ALA A 217 -3.36 5.71 -6.52
CA ALA A 217 -3.96 5.51 -5.21
C ALA A 217 -4.89 4.28 -5.18
N SER A 218 -5.74 4.12 -6.21
CA SER A 218 -6.63 2.97 -6.32
C SER A 218 -5.88 1.66 -6.49
N MET A 219 -4.83 1.65 -7.31
CA MET A 219 -3.93 0.50 -7.47
C MET A 219 -3.18 0.17 -6.17
N GLY A 220 -2.72 1.19 -5.44
CA GLY A 220 -2.07 1.03 -4.14
C GLY A 220 -3.01 0.43 -3.09
N VAL A 221 -4.26 0.89 -3.02
CA VAL A 221 -5.27 0.34 -2.10
C VAL A 221 -5.69 -1.07 -2.52
N TRP A 222 -5.80 -1.37 -3.84
CA TRP A 222 -6.04 -2.74 -4.31
C TRP A 222 -4.94 -3.69 -3.84
N LEU A 223 -3.67 -3.33 -4.04
CA LEU A 223 -2.53 -4.12 -3.58
C LEU A 223 -2.61 -4.37 -2.07
N PHE A 224 -2.75 -3.29 -1.30
CA PHE A 224 -2.80 -3.36 0.15
C PHE A 224 -3.97 -4.23 0.64
N TYR A 225 -5.14 -4.10 0.00
CA TYR A 225 -6.32 -4.87 0.35
C TYR A 225 -6.11 -6.37 0.19
N ILE A 226 -5.71 -6.82 -1.02
CA ILE A 226 -5.53 -8.25 -1.30
C ILE A 226 -4.38 -8.85 -0.50
N GLN A 227 -3.41 -8.06 -0.13
CA GLN A 227 -2.28 -8.52 0.66
C GLN A 227 -2.68 -9.01 2.06
N HIS A 228 -3.84 -8.56 2.60
CA HIS A 228 -4.32 -8.91 3.94
C HIS A 228 -5.76 -9.41 3.99
N GLN A 229 -6.51 -9.34 2.89
CA GLN A 229 -7.92 -9.73 2.83
C GLN A 229 -8.11 -10.87 1.84
N PHE A 230 -7.95 -12.10 2.32
CA PHE A 230 -8.09 -13.34 1.53
C PHE A 230 -8.75 -14.42 2.40
N PRO A 231 -9.29 -15.52 1.82
CA PRO A 231 -10.12 -16.47 2.56
C PRO A 231 -9.46 -17.02 3.83
N GLN A 232 -8.18 -17.38 3.78
CA GLN A 232 -7.43 -18.00 4.88
C GLN A 232 -6.53 -17.00 5.62
N ALA A 233 -6.85 -15.70 5.59
CA ALA A 233 -6.09 -14.68 6.32
C ALA A 233 -6.04 -15.03 7.82
N TYR A 234 -4.88 -14.85 8.41
CA TYR A 234 -4.69 -15.12 9.84
C TYR A 234 -5.13 -13.91 10.68
N TRP A 235 -6.02 -14.18 11.63
CA TRP A 235 -6.40 -13.24 12.68
C TRP A 235 -6.51 -13.98 14.01
N GLU A 236 -5.84 -13.45 15.05
CA GLU A 236 -5.87 -14.07 16.39
C GLU A 236 -5.99 -13.02 17.48
N SER A 237 -6.48 -13.45 18.65
CA SER A 237 -6.46 -12.65 19.86
C SER A 237 -5.01 -12.43 20.32
N LYS A 238 -4.77 -11.41 21.13
CA LYS A 238 -3.43 -11.08 21.64
C LYS A 238 -2.73 -12.24 22.36
N SER A 239 -3.47 -13.12 23.03
CA SER A 239 -2.91 -14.28 23.77
C SER A 239 -2.27 -15.31 22.85
N ASP A 240 -2.86 -15.53 21.68
CA ASP A 240 -2.47 -16.61 20.75
C ASP A 240 -1.74 -16.08 19.50
N TRP A 241 -1.68 -14.75 19.38
CA TRP A 241 -1.04 -14.07 18.24
C TRP A 241 0.48 -14.28 18.21
N SER A 242 0.98 -14.63 17.06
CA SER A 242 2.41 -14.78 16.77
C SER A 242 2.82 -13.93 15.58
N PHE A 243 3.86 -13.09 15.73
CA PHE A 243 4.40 -12.26 14.65
C PHE A 243 4.72 -13.06 13.39
N ALA A 244 5.42 -14.19 13.54
CA ALA A 244 5.85 -14.99 12.39
C ALA A 244 4.67 -15.67 11.68
N GLN A 245 3.65 -16.12 12.42
CA GLN A 245 2.42 -16.65 11.83
C GLN A 245 1.62 -15.54 11.14
N ALA A 246 1.46 -14.39 11.80
CA ALA A 246 0.78 -13.25 11.23
C ALA A 246 1.46 -12.76 9.94
N ALA A 247 2.79 -12.71 9.89
CA ALA A 247 3.54 -12.35 8.71
C ALA A 247 3.31 -13.34 7.55
N LEU A 248 3.46 -14.64 7.82
CA LEU A 248 3.40 -15.68 6.79
C LEU A 248 1.95 -16.03 6.39
N MET A 249 1.04 -16.14 7.37
CA MET A 249 -0.34 -16.61 7.15
C MET A 249 -1.35 -15.45 7.05
N GLY A 250 -0.99 -14.26 7.53
CA GLY A 250 -1.81 -13.05 7.43
C GLY A 250 -1.51 -12.19 6.20
N SER A 251 -0.61 -12.66 5.32
CA SER A 251 -0.22 -11.95 4.10
C SER A 251 -0.12 -12.87 2.89
N THR A 252 -0.38 -12.32 1.68
CA THR A 252 -0.39 -13.10 0.43
C THR A 252 0.93 -13.04 -0.32
N HIS A 253 1.08 -13.98 -1.25
CA HIS A 253 1.89 -13.85 -2.45
C HIS A 253 0.96 -13.52 -3.63
N LEU A 254 0.83 -12.24 -3.96
CA LEU A 254 0.11 -11.80 -5.15
C LEU A 254 1.01 -11.97 -6.39
N ASP A 255 0.80 -13.04 -7.13
CA ASP A 255 1.56 -13.36 -8.33
C ASP A 255 1.01 -12.61 -9.53
N LEU A 256 1.68 -11.54 -9.90
CA LEU A 256 1.32 -10.65 -10.98
C LEU A 256 2.10 -10.96 -12.27
N PRO A 257 1.55 -10.67 -13.45
CA PRO A 257 2.31 -10.67 -14.69
C PRO A 257 3.58 -9.81 -14.60
N PRO A 258 4.67 -10.15 -15.33
CA PRO A 258 5.98 -9.50 -15.18
C PRO A 258 5.95 -7.97 -15.21
N VAL A 259 5.16 -7.39 -16.12
CA VAL A 259 5.04 -5.92 -16.25
C VAL A 259 4.42 -5.30 -14.99
N LEU A 260 3.30 -5.84 -14.51
CA LEU A 260 2.66 -5.34 -13.28
C LEU A 260 3.53 -5.59 -12.06
N ARG A 261 4.21 -6.74 -11.99
CA ARG A 261 5.17 -7.05 -10.93
C ARG A 261 6.32 -6.04 -10.89
N TRP A 262 6.80 -5.60 -12.04
CA TRP A 262 7.81 -4.54 -12.11
C TRP A 262 7.25 -3.21 -11.57
N PHE A 263 6.08 -2.76 -12.01
CA PHE A 263 5.46 -1.52 -11.53
C PHE A 263 5.13 -1.55 -10.04
N THR A 264 4.76 -2.70 -9.52
CA THR A 264 4.48 -2.89 -8.08
C THR A 264 5.72 -3.20 -7.24
N GLY A 265 6.94 -3.12 -7.80
CA GLY A 265 8.19 -3.35 -7.08
C GLY A 265 8.24 -4.70 -6.36
N ASN A 266 7.70 -5.77 -6.97
CA ASN A 266 7.62 -7.10 -6.36
C ASN A 266 6.93 -7.16 -4.98
N ILE A 267 6.27 -6.08 -4.52
CA ILE A 267 5.64 -6.04 -3.18
C ILE A 267 4.49 -7.04 -3.02
N GLY A 268 4.05 -7.64 -4.14
CA GLY A 268 3.14 -8.78 -4.11
C GLY A 268 3.69 -10.00 -3.36
N ILE A 269 5.01 -10.10 -3.17
CA ILE A 269 5.65 -11.10 -2.29
C ILE A 269 5.54 -10.63 -0.83
N HIS A 270 4.30 -10.42 -0.37
CA HIS A 270 4.01 -9.63 0.83
C HIS A 270 4.24 -10.39 2.13
N HIS A 271 4.01 -11.71 2.14
CA HIS A 271 4.29 -12.56 3.29
C HIS A 271 5.78 -12.60 3.66
N VAL A 272 6.68 -12.57 2.66
CA VAL A 272 8.13 -12.44 2.89
C VAL A 272 8.46 -11.03 3.39
N HIS A 273 7.84 -10.01 2.77
CA HIS A 273 8.02 -8.63 3.18
C HIS A 273 7.58 -8.41 4.64
N HIS A 274 6.44 -8.94 5.08
CA HIS A 274 6.01 -8.86 6.47
C HIS A 274 6.94 -9.59 7.43
N LEU A 275 7.48 -10.74 7.02
CA LEU A 275 8.42 -11.50 7.85
C LEU A 275 9.77 -10.78 7.99
N SER A 276 10.21 -10.05 6.96
CA SER A 276 11.50 -9.37 6.90
C SER A 276 11.44 -8.10 6.04
N SER A 277 10.82 -7.05 6.57
CA SER A 277 10.54 -5.79 5.86
C SER A 277 11.79 -4.99 5.47
N THR A 278 12.96 -5.34 6.00
CA THR A 278 14.24 -4.72 5.63
C THR A 278 14.87 -5.32 4.37
N ILE A 279 14.24 -6.30 3.71
CA ILE A 279 14.68 -6.80 2.41
C ILE A 279 14.22 -5.79 1.33
N PRO A 280 15.15 -5.22 0.53
CA PRO A 280 14.78 -4.31 -0.55
C PRO A 280 13.83 -4.98 -1.55
N PHE A 281 12.85 -4.24 -2.06
CA PHE A 281 11.82 -4.77 -2.96
C PHE A 281 12.39 -5.52 -4.18
N HIS A 282 13.52 -5.07 -4.70
CA HIS A 282 14.16 -5.68 -5.87
C HIS A 282 14.82 -7.04 -5.56
N ARG A 283 15.03 -7.36 -4.26
CA ARG A 283 15.57 -8.65 -3.81
C ARG A 283 14.51 -9.66 -3.38
N LEU A 284 13.26 -9.27 -3.21
CA LEU A 284 12.18 -10.20 -2.85
C LEU A 284 12.08 -11.42 -3.78
N PRO A 285 12.26 -11.31 -5.12
CA PRO A 285 12.27 -12.48 -6.00
C PRO A 285 13.45 -13.44 -5.77
N GLU A 286 14.58 -12.94 -5.23
CA GLU A 286 15.73 -13.79 -4.89
C GLU A 286 15.37 -14.74 -3.73
N VAL A 287 14.57 -14.24 -2.76
CA VAL A 287 14.08 -15.05 -1.66
C VAL A 287 13.22 -16.22 -2.15
N LEU A 288 12.28 -15.98 -3.07
CA LEU A 288 11.45 -17.06 -3.62
C LEU A 288 12.25 -18.07 -4.44
N LYS A 289 13.40 -17.69 -5.00
CA LYS A 289 14.31 -18.62 -5.66
C LYS A 289 15.07 -19.48 -4.67
N ALA A 290 15.52 -18.89 -3.56
CA ALA A 290 16.25 -19.58 -2.51
C ALA A 290 15.32 -20.46 -1.63
N HIS A 291 14.07 -20.04 -1.45
CA HIS A 291 13.06 -20.73 -0.63
C HIS A 291 11.79 -21.02 -1.44
N PRO A 292 11.79 -22.01 -2.36
CA PRO A 292 10.67 -22.30 -3.26
C PRO A 292 9.34 -22.57 -2.54
N ALA A 293 9.36 -23.12 -1.33
CA ALA A 293 8.17 -23.39 -0.52
C ALA A 293 7.35 -22.11 -0.20
N LEU A 294 7.98 -20.93 -0.21
CA LEU A 294 7.29 -19.66 0.00
C LEU A 294 6.50 -19.19 -1.23
N ARG A 295 6.81 -19.74 -2.42
CA ARG A 295 6.17 -19.30 -3.67
C ARG A 295 4.67 -19.59 -3.68
N ASP A 296 4.27 -20.74 -3.16
CA ASP A 296 2.89 -21.21 -3.23
C ASP A 296 2.10 -20.90 -1.95
N LEU A 297 2.77 -20.33 -0.95
CA LEU A 297 2.13 -19.94 0.32
C LEU A 297 1.21 -18.73 0.10
N ASN A 298 -0.10 -18.91 0.34
CA ASN A 298 -1.13 -17.90 0.14
C ASN A 298 -1.01 -17.19 -1.23
N ARG A 299 -0.72 -17.97 -2.28
CA ARG A 299 -0.54 -17.45 -3.63
C ARG A 299 -1.89 -17.15 -4.27
N TYR A 300 -2.02 -15.93 -4.79
CA TYR A 300 -3.17 -15.45 -5.54
C TYR A 300 -2.72 -14.80 -6.83
N THR A 301 -3.45 -15.07 -7.91
CA THR A 301 -3.28 -14.34 -9.19
C THR A 301 -4.06 -13.02 -9.16
N ALA A 302 -3.79 -12.14 -10.13
CA ALA A 302 -4.54 -10.89 -10.28
C ALA A 302 -6.06 -11.12 -10.39
N TRP A 303 -6.50 -12.19 -11.07
CA TRP A 303 -7.91 -12.51 -11.26
C TRP A 303 -8.56 -13.03 -9.97
N GLU A 304 -7.89 -13.93 -9.26
CA GLU A 304 -8.36 -14.44 -7.97
C GLU A 304 -8.48 -13.33 -6.93
N SER A 305 -7.60 -12.32 -7.00
CA SER A 305 -7.62 -11.17 -6.11
C SER A 305 -8.93 -10.37 -6.17
N LEU A 306 -9.62 -10.37 -7.32
CA LEU A 306 -10.89 -9.66 -7.48
C LEU A 306 -12.02 -10.29 -6.64
N SER A 307 -11.94 -11.60 -6.38
CA SER A 307 -12.92 -12.29 -5.53
C SER A 307 -12.81 -11.87 -4.06
N ALA A 308 -11.63 -11.45 -3.61
CA ALA A 308 -11.36 -11.01 -2.25
C ALA A 308 -12.16 -9.77 -1.84
N PHE A 309 -12.57 -8.92 -2.77
CA PHE A 309 -13.42 -7.76 -2.48
C PHE A 309 -14.82 -8.12 -1.93
N ARG A 310 -15.22 -9.37 -2.04
CA ARG A 310 -16.46 -9.89 -1.42
C ARG A 310 -16.28 -10.24 0.05
N LEU A 311 -15.03 -10.51 0.47
CA LEU A 311 -14.71 -10.87 1.85
C LEU A 311 -14.76 -9.60 2.71
N ALA A 312 -15.48 -9.68 3.83
CA ALA A 312 -15.74 -8.48 4.62
C ALA A 312 -15.63 -8.70 6.14
N LEU A 313 -15.83 -9.92 6.60
CA LEU A 313 -15.92 -10.26 8.02
C LEU A 313 -14.97 -11.42 8.35
N TRP A 314 -14.45 -11.44 9.56
CA TRP A 314 -13.69 -12.57 10.09
C TRP A 314 -14.63 -13.49 10.89
N ASP A 315 -14.63 -14.76 10.54
CA ASP A 315 -15.34 -15.79 11.29
C ASP A 315 -14.37 -16.44 12.29
N GLU A 316 -14.61 -16.20 13.57
CA GLU A 316 -13.77 -16.69 14.67
C GLU A 316 -13.87 -18.21 14.87
N GLU A 317 -15.02 -18.83 14.51
CA GLU A 317 -15.23 -20.27 14.66
C GLU A 317 -14.56 -21.05 13.51
N GLN A 318 -14.75 -20.59 12.27
CA GLN A 318 -14.21 -21.24 11.08
C GLN A 318 -12.79 -20.77 10.74
N GLN A 319 -12.25 -19.78 11.44
CA GLN A 319 -10.91 -19.21 11.24
C GLN A 319 -10.69 -18.81 9.77
N ARG A 320 -11.64 -18.06 9.19
CA ARG A 320 -11.56 -17.60 7.82
C ARG A 320 -12.34 -16.29 7.58
N MET A 321 -11.95 -15.60 6.52
CA MET A 321 -12.73 -14.46 6.02
C MET A 321 -14.00 -14.94 5.32
N VAL A 322 -15.11 -14.25 5.58
CA VAL A 322 -16.43 -14.58 5.02
C VAL A 322 -17.08 -13.34 4.39
N THR A 323 -18.02 -13.60 3.49
CA THR A 323 -18.87 -12.58 2.89
C THR A 323 -20.02 -12.18 3.81
N PHE A 324 -20.66 -11.04 3.58
CA PHE A 324 -21.88 -10.67 4.28
C PHE A 324 -23.03 -11.67 4.07
N ALA A 325 -23.05 -12.36 2.93
CA ALA A 325 -24.08 -13.37 2.63
C ALA A 325 -23.89 -14.65 3.44
N GLU A 326 -22.64 -15.10 3.60
CA GLU A 326 -22.29 -16.24 4.45
C GLU A 326 -22.58 -15.92 5.91
N ALA A 327 -22.13 -14.77 6.41
CA ALA A 327 -22.39 -14.35 7.80
C ALA A 327 -23.91 -14.32 8.12
N LYS A 328 -24.75 -13.87 7.19
CA LYS A 328 -26.20 -13.87 7.37
C LYS A 328 -26.75 -15.29 7.53
N LYS A 329 -26.21 -16.29 6.83
CA LYS A 329 -26.65 -17.69 6.94
C LYS A 329 -26.21 -18.37 8.25
N MET A 330 -25.14 -17.88 8.85
CA MET A 330 -24.62 -18.40 10.12
C MET A 330 -25.40 -17.88 11.33
N THR A 331 -26.03 -16.72 11.20
CA THR A 331 -26.69 -16.02 12.32
C THR A 331 -28.22 -15.98 12.22
N GLY A 332 -28.80 -16.49 11.15
CA GLY A 332 -30.25 -16.54 10.93
C GLY A 332 -30.76 -17.94 10.85
#